data_dfdf0444f15262e20c0a32fc78f86bde
#
_entry.id   dfdf0444f15262e20c0a32fc78f86bde
#
_cell.length_a   1.000
_cell.length_b   1.000
_cell.length_c   1.000
_cell.angle_alpha   90.00
_cell.angle_beta   90.00
_cell.angle_gamma   90.00
#
_symmetry.space_group_name_H-M   'P 1'
#
loop_
_entity.id
_entity.type
_entity.pdbx_description
1 polymer ?
#
loop_
_entity_poly.entity_id
_entity_poly.type
_entity_poly.pdbx_seq_one_letter_code
_entity_poly.pdbx_strand_id
1 'polypeptide(L)'
;MTRIAFCDDDAALLHQMQDFLEQYRTLRGVQLELAPYTKPVELLADIEAGVRFDVLFLDVLMPGINGINAAREIRRYDTAVQIIFVTSSSEFAVQSYVVGAYYYQL
;
A
#
# COMPACT_ATOMS: atom_id res chain seq x y z
N MET A 1 16.91 4.61 4.79
CA MET A 1 15.65 5.30 4.44
C MET A 1 14.55 4.28 4.20
N THR A 2 13.42 4.46 4.82
CA THR A 2 12.25 3.59 4.60
C THR A 2 11.39 4.15 3.48
N ARG A 3 11.11 3.33 2.49
CA ARG A 3 10.28 3.71 1.34
C ARG A 3 8.87 3.14 1.55
N ILE A 4 7.88 4.03 1.56
CA ILE A 4 6.48 3.68 1.81
C ILE A 4 5.65 4.10 0.60
N ALA A 5 4.94 3.15 0.00
CA ALA A 5 3.92 3.44 -0.99
C ALA A 5 2.54 3.27 -0.37
N PHE A 6 1.58 4.03 -0.84
CA PHE A 6 0.19 3.90 -0.44
C PHE A 6 -0.71 4.12 -1.66
N CYS A 7 -1.68 3.25 -1.79
CA CYS A 7 -2.56 3.20 -2.96
C CYS A 7 -4.02 3.22 -2.54
N ASP A 8 -4.74 4.24 -3.00
CA ASP A 8 -6.16 4.42 -2.76
C ASP A 8 -6.71 5.28 -3.89
N ASP A 9 -7.89 4.96 -4.41
CA ASP A 9 -8.52 5.75 -5.46
C ASP A 9 -9.12 7.07 -4.97
N ASP A 10 -9.26 7.23 -3.66
CA ASP A 10 -9.71 8.48 -3.04
C ASP A 10 -8.51 9.41 -2.80
N ALA A 11 -8.36 10.42 -3.65
CA ALA A 11 -7.25 11.37 -3.56
C ALA A 11 -7.23 12.14 -2.25
N ALA A 12 -8.41 12.45 -1.67
CA ALA A 12 -8.48 13.15 -0.39
C ALA A 12 -7.94 12.28 0.74
N LEU A 13 -8.24 10.98 0.74
CA LEU A 13 -7.72 10.04 1.73
C LEU A 13 -6.21 9.86 1.58
N LEU A 14 -5.71 9.75 0.35
CA LEU A 14 -4.26 9.71 0.11
C LEU A 14 -3.56 10.95 0.69
N HIS A 15 -4.17 12.11 0.50
CA HIS A 15 -3.61 13.35 1.02
C HIS A 15 -3.54 13.35 2.55
N GLN A 16 -4.60 12.86 3.21
CA GLN A 16 -4.62 12.71 4.67
C GLN A 16 -3.54 11.72 5.16
N MET A 17 -3.37 10.60 4.47
CA MET A 17 -2.34 9.63 4.81
C MET A 17 -0.95 10.24 4.66
N GLN A 18 -0.74 10.97 3.58
CA GLN A 18 0.53 11.64 3.33
C GLN A 18 0.84 12.66 4.42
N ASP A 19 -0.13 13.49 4.80
CA ASP A 19 0.03 14.48 5.87
C ASP A 19 0.38 13.81 7.20
N PHE A 20 -0.30 12.71 7.52
CA PHE A 20 -0.02 11.95 8.75
C PHE A 20 1.41 11.42 8.77
N LEU A 21 1.86 10.83 7.67
CA LEU A 21 3.21 10.28 7.57
C LEU A 21 4.28 11.38 7.58
N GLU A 22 3.98 12.54 6.99
CA GLU A 22 4.87 13.70 7.07
C GLU A 22 5.04 14.19 8.51
N GLN A 23 3.95 14.26 9.28
CA GLN A 23 4.00 14.62 10.70
C GLN A 23 4.79 13.60 11.50
N TYR A 24 4.58 12.31 11.24
CA TYR A 24 5.33 11.25 11.90
C TYR A 24 6.82 11.38 11.61
N ARG A 25 7.18 11.61 10.36
CA ARG A 25 8.57 11.80 9.94
C ARG A 25 9.23 12.94 10.72
N THR A 26 8.54 14.06 10.85
CA THR A 26 9.04 15.25 11.56
C THR A 26 9.19 14.98 13.05
N LEU A 27 8.17 14.39 13.69
CA LEU A 27 8.17 14.13 15.13
C LEU A 27 9.23 13.13 15.55
N ARG A 28 9.46 12.09 14.74
CA ARG A 28 10.37 11.01 15.09
C ARG A 28 11.78 11.21 14.54
N GLY A 29 11.98 12.16 13.66
CA GLY A 29 13.27 12.37 13.02
C GLY A 29 13.71 11.22 12.13
N VAL A 30 12.78 10.42 11.61
CA VAL A 30 13.07 9.29 10.74
C VAL A 30 13.09 9.71 9.28
N GLN A 31 13.85 8.98 8.47
CA GLN A 31 13.93 9.24 7.03
C GLN A 31 12.91 8.35 6.31
N LEU A 32 11.93 8.98 5.68
CA LEU A 32 10.90 8.32 4.89
C LEU A 32 10.86 8.88 3.48
N GLU A 33 10.65 8.00 2.52
CA GLU A 33 10.30 8.38 1.15
C GLU A 33 8.87 7.90 0.90
N LEU A 34 7.99 8.80 0.51
CA LEU A 34 6.55 8.55 0.37
C LEU A 34 6.16 8.54 -1.11
N ALA A 35 5.41 7.54 -1.54
CA ALA A 35 4.97 7.40 -2.92
C ALA A 35 3.47 7.13 -2.97
N PRO A 36 2.64 8.16 -3.21
CA PRO A 36 1.19 7.99 -3.34
C PRO A 36 0.80 7.53 -4.74
N TYR A 37 -0.17 6.62 -4.81
CA TYR A 37 -0.76 6.14 -6.05
C TYR A 37 -2.27 6.20 -5.95
N THR A 38 -2.93 6.83 -6.93
CA THR A 38 -4.39 6.82 -7.05
C THR A 38 -4.88 5.66 -7.91
N LYS A 39 -3.98 5.05 -8.69
CA LYS A 39 -4.32 3.97 -9.61
C LYS A 39 -3.44 2.76 -9.34
N PRO A 40 -4.01 1.61 -9.00
CA PRO A 40 -3.22 0.42 -8.73
C PRO A 40 -2.39 -0.05 -9.93
N VAL A 41 -2.86 0.21 -11.15
CA VAL A 41 -2.09 -0.18 -12.35
C VAL A 41 -0.75 0.56 -12.44
N GLU A 42 -0.68 1.80 -11.97
CA GLU A 42 0.58 2.55 -11.97
C GLU A 42 1.57 1.98 -10.94
N LEU A 43 1.06 1.61 -9.74
CA LEU A 43 1.87 0.95 -8.73
C LEU A 43 2.41 -0.39 -9.24
N LEU A 44 1.54 -1.20 -9.86
CA LEU A 44 1.93 -2.50 -10.41
C LEU A 44 2.99 -2.34 -11.50
N ALA A 45 2.84 -1.35 -12.38
CA ALA A 45 3.81 -1.09 -13.45
C ALA A 45 5.18 -0.73 -12.87
N ASP A 46 5.23 0.09 -11.83
CA ASP A 46 6.47 0.47 -11.18
C ASP A 46 7.17 -0.72 -10.53
N ILE A 47 6.41 -1.57 -9.83
CA ILE A 47 6.96 -2.77 -9.18
C ILE A 47 7.45 -3.77 -10.22
N GLU A 48 6.72 -3.96 -11.30
CA GLU A 48 7.14 -4.80 -12.42
C GLU A 48 8.44 -4.28 -13.05
N ALA A 49 8.59 -2.96 -13.12
CA ALA A 49 9.80 -2.32 -13.64
C ALA A 49 10.99 -2.36 -12.69
N GLY A 50 10.82 -2.88 -11.48
CA GLY A 50 11.91 -3.05 -10.52
C GLY A 50 11.91 -2.06 -9.35
N VAL A 51 10.95 -1.14 -9.27
CA VAL A 51 10.81 -0.25 -8.12
C VAL A 51 10.44 -1.08 -6.89
N ARG A 52 11.07 -0.79 -5.75
CA ARG A 52 10.83 -1.55 -4.50
C ARG A 52 10.49 -0.61 -3.36
N PHE A 53 9.59 -1.09 -2.50
CA PHE A 53 9.17 -0.40 -1.29
C PHE A 53 9.36 -1.31 -0.08
N ASP A 54 9.54 -0.71 1.09
CA ASP A 54 9.63 -1.46 2.35
C ASP A 54 8.24 -1.77 2.89
N VAL A 55 7.33 -0.80 2.78
CA VAL A 55 5.96 -0.93 3.28
C VAL A 55 5.00 -0.43 2.20
N LEU A 56 3.88 -1.12 2.07
CA LEU A 56 2.85 -0.80 1.11
C LEU A 56 1.49 -0.81 1.81
N PHE A 57 0.82 0.35 1.81
CA PHE A 57 -0.56 0.47 2.27
C PHE A 57 -1.49 0.38 1.08
N LEU A 58 -2.44 -0.55 1.12
CA LEU A 58 -3.39 -0.79 0.03
C LEU A 58 -4.83 -0.71 0.54
N ASP A 59 -5.66 0.05 -0.16
CA ASP A 59 -7.11 -0.11 -0.02
C ASP A 59 -7.54 -1.37 -0.79
N VAL A 60 -8.46 -2.13 -0.20
CA VAL A 60 -9.00 -3.33 -0.84
C VAL A 60 -10.03 -2.97 -1.91
N LEU A 61 -10.89 -1.99 -1.62
CA LEU A 61 -12.02 -1.64 -2.48
C LEU A 61 -11.64 -0.51 -3.42
N MET A 62 -11.09 -0.87 -4.59
CA MET A 62 -10.72 0.08 -5.63
C MET A 62 -11.35 -0.30 -6.96
N PRO A 63 -11.74 0.69 -7.81
CA PRO A 63 -12.23 0.39 -9.16
C PRO A 63 -11.20 -0.35 -10.02
N GLY A 64 -11.67 -1.29 -10.80
CA GLY A 64 -10.84 -2.06 -11.71
C GLY A 64 -10.25 -3.30 -11.10
N ILE A 65 -9.32 -3.15 -10.18
CA ILE A 65 -8.69 -4.27 -9.46
C ILE A 65 -8.77 -4.00 -7.96
N ASN A 66 -9.22 -4.98 -7.17
CA ASN A 66 -9.20 -4.81 -5.72
C ASN A 66 -7.77 -4.99 -5.17
N GLY A 67 -7.55 -4.46 -3.94
CA GLY A 67 -6.23 -4.47 -3.33
C GLY A 67 -5.67 -5.88 -3.10
N ILE A 68 -6.53 -6.87 -2.86
CA ILE A 68 -6.08 -8.26 -2.68
C ILE A 68 -5.47 -8.80 -3.98
N ASN A 69 -6.14 -8.57 -5.11
CA ASN A 69 -5.62 -9.00 -6.40
C ASN A 69 -4.37 -8.23 -6.79
N ALA A 70 -4.33 -6.93 -6.48
CA ALA A 70 -3.12 -6.13 -6.67
C ALA A 70 -1.95 -6.70 -5.87
N ALA A 71 -2.18 -7.08 -4.61
CA ALA A 71 -1.16 -7.68 -3.76
C ALA A 71 -0.66 -9.03 -4.30
N ARG A 72 -1.55 -9.85 -4.87
CA ARG A 72 -1.13 -11.11 -5.52
C ARG A 72 -0.18 -10.84 -6.68
N GLU A 73 -0.48 -9.85 -7.51
CA GLU A 73 0.40 -9.47 -8.61
C GLU A 73 1.74 -8.94 -8.09
N ILE A 74 1.72 -8.12 -7.04
CA ILE A 74 2.94 -7.60 -6.42
C ILE A 74 3.83 -8.74 -5.91
N ARG A 75 3.24 -9.75 -5.29
CA ARG A 75 3.98 -10.90 -4.76
C ARG A 75 4.68 -11.73 -5.84
N ARG A 76 4.28 -11.61 -7.09
CA ARG A 76 5.00 -12.23 -8.19
C ARG A 76 6.38 -11.62 -8.42
N TYR A 77 6.57 -10.37 -8.03
CA TYR A 77 7.81 -9.61 -8.24
C TYR A 77 8.56 -9.32 -6.94
N ASP A 78 7.84 -9.23 -5.82
CA ASP A 78 8.41 -8.85 -4.53
C ASP A 78 7.73 -9.64 -3.41
N THR A 79 8.46 -10.60 -2.83
CA THR A 79 7.97 -11.41 -1.71
C THR A 79 8.32 -10.79 -0.36
N ALA A 80 9.13 -9.74 -0.33
CA ALA A 80 9.67 -9.18 0.91
C ALA A 80 8.90 -7.96 1.43
N VAL A 81 8.21 -7.22 0.56
CA VAL A 81 7.52 -6.00 0.96
C VAL A 81 6.45 -6.29 2.01
N GLN A 82 6.38 -5.43 3.04
CA GLN A 82 5.33 -5.52 4.06
C GLN A 82 4.05 -4.89 3.51
N ILE A 83 2.99 -5.67 3.42
CA ILE A 83 1.70 -5.20 2.89
C ILE A 83 0.72 -5.00 4.04
N ILE A 84 0.14 -3.81 4.11
CA ILE A 84 -0.88 -3.45 5.08
C ILE A 84 -2.13 -3.04 4.32
N PHE A 85 -3.22 -3.76 4.54
CA PHE A 85 -4.52 -3.39 3.96
C PHE A 85 -5.25 -2.43 4.89
N VAL A 86 -5.75 -1.34 4.31
CA VAL A 86 -6.54 -0.33 5.02
C VAL A 86 -7.88 -0.25 4.32
N THR A 87 -8.94 -0.76 4.95
CA THR A 87 -10.24 -0.85 4.30
C THR A 87 -11.35 -0.90 5.34
N SER A 88 -12.57 -0.53 4.93
CA SER A 88 -13.76 -0.65 5.76
C SER A 88 -14.40 -2.04 5.71
N SER A 89 -13.91 -2.96 4.89
CA SER A 89 -14.49 -4.29 4.69
C SER A 89 -13.67 -5.37 5.38
N SER A 90 -14.31 -6.17 6.25
CA SER A 90 -13.69 -7.36 6.84
C SER A 90 -13.78 -8.60 5.95
N GLU A 91 -14.55 -8.52 4.85
CA GLU A 91 -14.81 -9.64 3.96
C GLU A 91 -13.53 -10.27 3.39
N PHE A 92 -12.50 -9.46 3.18
CA PHE A 92 -11.25 -9.89 2.56
C PHE A 92 -10.15 -10.22 3.55
N ALA A 93 -10.42 -10.19 4.86
CA ALA A 93 -9.38 -10.37 5.88
C ALA A 93 -8.68 -11.73 5.76
N VAL A 94 -9.42 -12.80 5.52
CA VAL A 94 -8.83 -14.15 5.34
C VAL A 94 -7.95 -14.19 4.11
N GLN A 95 -8.39 -13.59 3.00
CA GLN A 95 -7.63 -13.55 1.76
C GLN A 95 -6.34 -12.76 1.89
N SER A 96 -6.31 -11.75 2.79
CA SER A 96 -5.10 -10.97 3.03
C SER A 96 -3.93 -11.83 3.52
N TYR A 97 -4.20 -12.83 4.32
CA TYR A 97 -3.15 -13.75 4.80
C TYR A 97 -2.60 -14.63 3.70
N VAL A 98 -3.40 -14.97 2.70
CA VAL A 98 -2.96 -15.76 1.55
C VAL A 98 -1.89 -15.02 0.75
N VAL A 99 -2.00 -13.69 0.65
CA VAL A 99 -1.00 -12.86 -0.04
C VAL A 99 0.12 -12.39 0.87
N GLY A 100 0.16 -12.87 2.11
CA GLY A 100 1.23 -12.55 3.05
C GLY A 100 1.15 -11.14 3.60
N ALA A 101 -0.07 -10.62 3.83
CA ALA A 101 -0.22 -9.29 4.41
C ALA A 101 0.32 -9.25 5.84
N TYR A 102 1.01 -8.17 6.16
CA TYR A 102 1.49 -7.93 7.51
C TYR A 102 0.34 -7.54 8.45
N TYR A 103 -0.60 -6.76 7.96
CA TYR A 103 -1.71 -6.24 8.76
C TYR A 103 -2.92 -5.96 7.89
N TYR A 104 -4.11 -6.16 8.46
CA TYR A 104 -5.38 -5.84 7.81
C TYR A 104 -6.17 -4.91 8.75
N GLN A 105 -6.28 -3.63 8.39
CA GLN A 105 -6.89 -2.60 9.22
C GLN A 105 -8.26 -2.21 8.67
N LEU A 106 -9.28 -2.36 9.47
CA LEU A 106 -10.64 -1.90 9.16
C LEU A 106 -10.83 -0.42 9.49
#